data_4c6f34764424ac452a2d210d9a38c7df
#
_entry.id   4c6f34764424ac452a2d210d9a38c7df
#
_cell.length_a   1.000
_cell.length_b   1.000
_cell.length_c   1.000
_cell.angle_alpha   90.00
_cell.angle_beta   90.00
_cell.angle_gamma   90.00
#
_symmetry.space_group_name_H-M   'P 1'
#
loop_
_entity.id
_entity.type
_entity.pdbx_description
1 polymer ?
#
loop_
_entity_poly.entity_id
_entity_poly.type
_entity_poly.pdbx_seq_one_letter_code
_entity_poly.pdbx_strand_id
1 'polypeptide(L)'
;MVEHTSAQAAARGWRMIILTGSIAFAVSYSLFHFVLPVGTWVSIAPEPTVSFSFAALVALLAMTTTAAFLARKLRLDNLRMRVAINNMSQGLCMFDGNERLVVCNQRYMEMYSLSADIVKPGCSLQSVLEYRIRNGSFSRDPIAYRRELLSTISAGNTTASEVKSKDGRAISVINRPMRDGGWVATHEDITERRGAERERVSMQEQQQRRAVIDQAIAAFR
;
A
#
# COMPACT_ATOMS: atom_id res chain seq x y z
N MET A 1 6.04 14.11 -12.97
CA MET A 1 4.70 14.71 -13.00
C MET A 1 3.92 14.55 -11.68
N VAL A 2 4.31 13.63 -10.78
CA VAL A 2 3.64 13.38 -9.48
C VAL A 2 4.17 14.29 -8.36
N GLU A 3 5.39 14.80 -8.43
CA GLU A 3 5.97 15.69 -7.39
C GLU A 3 5.39 17.10 -7.38
N HIS A 4 4.91 17.60 -8.53
CA HIS A 4 4.30 18.94 -8.60
C HIS A 4 2.92 19.04 -7.93
N THR A 5 2.20 17.92 -7.80
CA THR A 5 0.87 17.88 -7.18
C THR A 5 0.92 17.85 -5.65
N SER A 6 1.96 17.24 -5.06
CA SER A 6 2.13 17.17 -3.60
C SER A 6 2.53 18.53 -3.00
N ALA A 7 3.41 19.29 -3.66
CA ALA A 7 3.82 20.62 -3.24
C ALA A 7 2.66 21.63 -3.34
N GLN A 8 1.82 21.53 -4.37
CA GLN A 8 0.63 22.36 -4.50
C GLN A 8 -0.47 22.03 -3.48
N ALA A 9 -0.60 20.77 -3.08
CA ALA A 9 -1.54 20.37 -2.03
C ALA A 9 -1.09 20.88 -0.65
N ALA A 10 0.21 20.81 -0.36
CA ALA A 10 0.79 21.37 0.87
C ALA A 10 0.63 22.90 0.91
N ALA A 11 0.94 23.59 -0.19
CA ALA A 11 0.80 25.05 -0.26
C ALA A 11 -0.67 25.51 -0.12
N ARG A 12 -1.64 24.76 -0.60
CA ARG A 12 -3.07 25.02 -0.36
C ARG A 12 -3.46 24.80 1.10
N GLY A 13 -2.92 23.79 1.76
CA GLY A 13 -3.12 23.54 3.19
C GLY A 13 -2.62 24.69 4.06
N TRP A 14 -1.42 25.20 3.80
CA TRP A 14 -0.85 26.35 4.51
C TRP A 14 -1.63 27.66 4.29
N ARG A 15 -2.11 27.90 3.06
CA ARG A 15 -2.95 29.08 2.75
C ARG A 15 -4.29 29.02 3.49
N MET A 16 -4.92 27.85 3.62
CA MET A 16 -6.15 27.69 4.40
C MET A 16 -5.92 27.94 5.89
N ILE A 17 -4.81 27.47 6.46
CA ILE A 17 -4.49 27.66 7.89
C ILE A 17 -4.25 29.16 8.19
N ILE A 18 -3.53 29.86 7.31
CA ILE A 18 -3.29 31.30 7.46
C ILE A 18 -4.61 32.10 7.30
N LEU A 19 -5.46 31.69 6.33
CA LEU A 19 -6.74 32.38 6.10
C LEU A 19 -7.72 32.16 7.26
N THR A 20 -7.82 30.98 7.82
CA THR A 20 -8.69 30.67 8.96
C THR A 20 -8.19 31.35 10.23
N GLY A 21 -6.88 31.41 10.46
CA GLY A 21 -6.28 32.17 11.58
C GLY A 21 -6.54 33.67 11.48
N SER A 22 -6.40 34.24 10.28
CA SER A 22 -6.65 35.67 10.04
C SER A 22 -8.12 36.03 10.15
N ILE A 23 -9.05 35.16 9.69
CA ILE A 23 -10.49 35.37 9.83
C ILE A 23 -10.92 35.23 11.29
N ALA A 24 -10.40 34.25 12.05
CA ALA A 24 -10.70 34.12 13.47
C ALA A 24 -10.21 35.30 14.27
N PHE A 25 -9.04 35.87 13.94
CA PHE A 25 -8.52 37.10 14.56
C PHE A 25 -9.38 38.32 14.22
N ALA A 26 -9.78 38.49 12.96
CA ALA A 26 -10.63 39.59 12.51
C ALA A 26 -12.04 39.52 13.13
N VAL A 27 -12.64 38.32 13.21
CA VAL A 27 -13.95 38.09 13.85
C VAL A 27 -13.87 38.36 15.36
N SER A 28 -12.83 37.90 16.04
CA SER A 28 -12.62 38.14 17.46
C SER A 28 -12.41 39.61 17.76
N TYR A 29 -11.65 40.30 16.90
CA TYR A 29 -11.43 41.75 17.00
C TYR A 29 -12.73 42.53 16.75
N SER A 30 -13.52 42.14 15.75
CA SER A 30 -14.80 42.78 15.43
C SER A 30 -15.87 42.53 16.48
N LEU A 31 -15.97 41.34 17.06
CA LEU A 31 -16.88 41.01 18.16
C LEU A 31 -16.55 41.80 19.43
N PHE A 32 -15.26 42.00 19.72
CA PHE A 32 -14.81 42.78 20.87
C PHE A 32 -15.19 44.26 20.74
N HIS A 33 -15.19 44.80 19.52
CA HIS A 33 -15.59 46.18 19.25
C HIS A 33 -17.11 46.40 19.11
N PHE A 34 -17.89 45.33 18.80
CA PHE A 34 -19.34 45.48 18.53
C PHE A 34 -20.23 45.25 19.75
N VAL A 35 -19.72 44.61 20.82
CA VAL A 35 -20.52 44.25 22.00
C VAL A 35 -20.48 45.31 23.10
N LEU A 36 -19.66 46.35 22.99
CA LEU A 36 -19.64 47.44 23.97
C LEU A 36 -20.43 48.66 23.47
N PRO A 37 -21.49 49.10 24.13
CA PRO A 37 -22.23 50.30 23.74
C PRO A 37 -21.34 51.54 23.85
N VAL A 38 -21.39 52.34 22.79
CA VAL A 38 -20.69 53.63 22.65
C VAL A 38 -21.16 54.57 23.77
N GLY A 39 -20.52 54.55 24.91
CA GLY A 39 -20.91 55.43 26.00
C GLY A 39 -20.05 55.38 27.27
N THR A 40 -19.24 54.39 27.46
CA THR A 40 -18.41 54.25 28.67
C THR A 40 -16.97 53.90 28.30
N TRP A 41 -16.22 54.90 27.79
CA TRP A 41 -14.76 54.80 27.69
C TRP A 41 -14.14 55.02 29.07
N VAL A 42 -14.39 54.14 30.00
CA VAL A 42 -13.46 53.93 31.09
C VAL A 42 -12.31 53.14 30.51
N SER A 43 -11.10 53.68 30.58
CA SER A 43 -9.83 53.09 30.16
C SER A 43 -9.56 51.81 30.95
N ILE A 44 -10.26 50.74 30.63
CA ILE A 44 -9.84 49.39 31.01
C ILE A 44 -9.03 48.91 29.81
N ALA A 45 -7.78 49.32 29.77
CA ALA A 45 -6.81 48.56 28.94
C ALA A 45 -6.84 47.13 29.48
N PRO A 46 -7.24 46.12 28.64
CA PRO A 46 -7.23 44.75 29.11
C PRO A 46 -5.80 44.43 29.55
N GLU A 47 -5.65 44.01 30.80
CA GLU A 47 -4.36 43.55 31.31
C GLU A 47 -3.73 42.66 30.25
N PRO A 48 -2.49 42.89 29.82
CA PRO A 48 -1.87 42.14 28.71
C PRO A 48 -1.90 40.62 28.94
N THR A 49 -1.91 40.20 30.21
CA THR A 49 -2.03 38.82 30.63
C THR A 49 -3.31 38.12 30.16
N VAL A 50 -4.46 38.82 30.14
CA VAL A 50 -5.76 38.23 29.72
C VAL A 50 -5.78 38.07 28.20
N SER A 51 -5.23 39.04 27.44
CA SER A 51 -5.12 38.95 25.99
C SER A 51 -4.22 37.83 25.52
N PHE A 52 -3.06 37.62 26.17
CA PHE A 52 -2.15 36.52 25.88
C PHE A 52 -2.75 35.17 26.21
N SER A 53 -3.49 35.06 27.33
CA SER A 53 -4.14 33.79 27.72
C SER A 53 -5.23 33.36 26.75
N PHE A 54 -6.02 34.29 26.23
CA PHE A 54 -7.05 34.03 25.23
C PHE A 54 -6.45 33.63 23.87
N ALA A 55 -5.43 34.33 23.40
CA ALA A 55 -4.72 33.99 22.17
C ALA A 55 -4.06 32.61 22.25
N ALA A 56 -3.46 32.27 23.39
CA ALA A 56 -2.89 30.95 23.64
C ALA A 56 -3.95 29.83 23.62
N LEU A 57 -5.12 30.06 24.20
CA LEU A 57 -6.23 29.12 24.18
C LEU A 57 -6.75 28.88 22.77
N VAL A 58 -6.94 29.93 21.97
CA VAL A 58 -7.37 29.83 20.56
C VAL A 58 -6.32 29.07 19.72
N ALA A 59 -5.04 29.38 19.93
CA ALA A 59 -3.96 28.68 19.25
C ALA A 59 -3.92 27.19 19.61
N LEU A 60 -4.10 26.84 20.88
CA LEU A 60 -4.16 25.45 21.34
C LEU A 60 -5.36 24.71 20.74
N LEU A 61 -6.51 25.35 20.70
CA LEU A 61 -7.72 24.79 20.09
C LEU A 61 -7.55 24.56 18.58
N ALA A 62 -6.92 25.50 17.89
CA ALA A 62 -6.62 25.37 16.46
C ALA A 62 -5.61 24.24 16.20
N MET A 63 -4.58 24.11 17.05
CA MET A 63 -3.60 23.01 16.92
C MET A 63 -4.23 21.65 17.19
N THR A 64 -5.07 21.50 18.21
CA THR A 64 -5.72 20.24 18.53
C THR A 64 -6.71 19.82 17.45
N THR A 65 -7.50 20.76 16.90
CA THR A 65 -8.44 20.46 15.81
C THR A 65 -7.73 20.09 14.51
N THR A 66 -6.64 20.78 14.16
CA THR A 66 -5.84 20.43 12.97
C THR A 66 -5.13 19.08 13.14
N ALA A 67 -4.59 18.79 14.31
CA ALA A 67 -3.97 17.51 14.62
C ALA A 67 -5.01 16.35 14.55
N ALA A 68 -6.19 16.55 15.12
CA ALA A 68 -7.29 15.57 15.05
C ALA A 68 -7.77 15.35 13.61
N PHE A 69 -7.90 16.42 12.83
CA PHE A 69 -8.27 16.33 11.41
C PHE A 69 -7.23 15.56 10.59
N LEU A 70 -5.93 15.87 10.78
CA LEU A 70 -4.84 15.19 10.10
C LEU A 70 -4.78 13.71 10.48
N ALA A 71 -4.89 13.40 11.77
CA ALA A 71 -4.92 12.02 12.26
C ALA A 71 -6.10 11.23 11.68
N ARG A 72 -7.29 11.85 11.59
CA ARG A 72 -8.47 11.24 10.97
C ARG A 72 -8.27 11.00 9.48
N LYS A 73 -7.70 11.96 8.75
CA LYS A 73 -7.39 11.82 7.33
C LYS A 73 -6.42 10.67 7.08
N LEU A 74 -5.31 10.61 7.83
CA LEU A 74 -4.33 9.52 7.71
C LEU A 74 -4.95 8.15 8.01
N ARG A 75 -5.83 8.05 9.02
CA ARG A 75 -6.55 6.80 9.32
C ARG A 75 -7.47 6.37 8.18
N LEU A 76 -8.20 7.29 7.57
CA LEU A 76 -9.10 7.01 6.46
C LEU A 76 -8.33 6.58 5.21
N ASP A 77 -7.22 7.23 4.90
CA ASP A 77 -6.39 6.89 3.74
C ASP A 77 -5.72 5.51 3.93
N ASN A 78 -5.23 5.21 5.15
CA ASN A 78 -4.72 3.88 5.49
C ASN A 78 -5.81 2.80 5.40
N LEU A 79 -7.04 3.09 5.84
CA LEU A 79 -8.16 2.15 5.73
C LEU A 79 -8.52 1.88 4.26
N ARG A 80 -8.61 2.92 3.45
CA ARG A 80 -8.87 2.78 2.00
C ARG A 80 -7.80 1.96 1.30
N MET A 81 -6.52 2.21 1.63
CA MET A 81 -5.41 1.44 1.09
C MET A 81 -5.51 -0.04 1.48
N ARG A 82 -5.80 -0.36 2.74
CA ARG A 82 -6.01 -1.74 3.21
C ARG A 82 -7.16 -2.43 2.47
N VAL A 83 -8.29 -1.74 2.32
CA VAL A 83 -9.44 -2.28 1.58
C VAL A 83 -9.06 -2.54 0.13
N ALA A 84 -8.37 -1.62 -0.54
CA ALA A 84 -7.91 -1.80 -1.92
C ALA A 84 -6.99 -3.02 -2.07
N ILE A 85 -5.98 -3.14 -1.20
CA ILE A 85 -5.02 -4.26 -1.22
C ILE A 85 -5.71 -5.60 -0.92
N ASN A 86 -6.68 -5.65 0.00
CA ASN A 86 -7.39 -6.88 0.33
C ASN A 86 -8.40 -7.33 -0.73
N ASN A 87 -8.88 -6.41 -1.58
CA ASN A 87 -9.76 -6.75 -2.71
C ASN A 87 -9.00 -7.16 -3.98
N MET A 88 -7.66 -7.21 -3.96
CA MET A 88 -6.89 -7.70 -5.10
C MET A 88 -7.01 -9.22 -5.24
N SER A 89 -7.11 -9.71 -6.48
CA SER A 89 -7.09 -11.15 -6.80
C SER A 89 -5.71 -11.79 -6.57
N GLN A 90 -4.66 -10.98 -6.56
CA GLN A 90 -3.29 -11.43 -6.30
C GLN A 90 -2.95 -11.35 -4.82
N GLY A 91 -2.20 -12.35 -4.33
CA GLY A 91 -1.52 -12.29 -3.05
C GLY A 91 -0.42 -11.24 -3.09
N LEU A 92 -0.35 -10.38 -2.07
CA LEU A 92 0.65 -9.34 -1.96
C LEU A 92 1.32 -9.40 -0.60
N CYS A 93 2.65 -9.33 -0.59
CA CYS A 93 3.42 -9.05 0.63
C CYS A 93 4.56 -8.07 0.32
N MET A 94 4.88 -7.23 1.30
CA MET A 94 5.93 -6.21 1.21
C MET A 94 6.86 -6.36 2.41
N PHE A 95 8.16 -6.34 2.12
CA PHE A 95 9.23 -6.38 3.13
C PHE A 95 10.06 -5.10 3.05
N ASP A 96 10.56 -4.65 4.19
CA ASP A 96 11.51 -3.54 4.26
C ASP A 96 12.96 -4.00 3.97
N GLY A 97 13.90 -3.04 3.96
CA GLY A 97 15.32 -3.32 3.73
C GLY A 97 16.00 -4.18 4.82
N ASN A 98 15.33 -4.40 5.97
CA ASN A 98 15.75 -5.29 7.05
C ASN A 98 15.05 -6.66 6.98
N GLU A 99 14.40 -6.98 5.85
CA GLU A 99 13.65 -8.21 5.63
C GLU A 99 12.47 -8.40 6.62
N ARG A 100 11.90 -7.29 7.11
CA ARG A 100 10.73 -7.33 7.98
C ARG A 100 9.47 -7.13 7.14
N LEU A 101 8.46 -7.96 7.38
CA LEU A 101 7.16 -7.85 6.74
C LEU A 101 6.50 -6.52 7.15
N VAL A 102 6.21 -5.67 6.18
CA VAL A 102 5.51 -4.39 6.38
C VAL A 102 4.01 -4.58 6.24
N VAL A 103 3.60 -5.26 5.17
CA VAL A 103 2.19 -5.54 4.89
C VAL A 103 2.05 -6.84 4.10
N CYS A 104 0.97 -7.57 4.35
CA CYS A 104 0.47 -8.60 3.46
C CYS A 104 -1.05 -8.49 3.37
N ASN A 105 -1.62 -8.93 2.25
CA ASN A 105 -3.06 -8.93 2.06
C ASN A 105 -3.68 -10.28 2.43
N GLN A 106 -5.01 -10.28 2.58
CA GLN A 106 -5.77 -11.47 2.91
C GLN A 106 -5.56 -12.59 1.88
N ARG A 107 -5.49 -12.23 0.59
CA ARG A 107 -5.29 -13.20 -0.49
C ARG A 107 -3.97 -13.96 -0.38
N TYR A 108 -2.87 -13.30 0.03
CA TYR A 108 -1.59 -13.95 0.30
C TYR A 108 -1.70 -14.97 1.44
N MET A 109 -2.39 -14.59 2.52
CA MET A 109 -2.61 -15.45 3.68
C MET A 109 -3.40 -16.71 3.29
N GLU A 110 -4.48 -16.55 2.54
CA GLU A 110 -5.32 -17.65 2.06
C GLU A 110 -4.58 -18.58 1.10
N MET A 111 -3.86 -17.98 0.13
CA MET A 111 -3.12 -18.74 -0.90
C MET A 111 -2.14 -19.74 -0.31
N TYR A 112 -1.54 -19.40 0.81
CA TYR A 112 -0.53 -20.20 1.49
C TYR A 112 -0.96 -20.77 2.84
N SER A 113 -2.23 -20.63 3.21
CA SER A 113 -2.80 -21.09 4.50
C SER A 113 -1.99 -20.57 5.68
N LEU A 114 -1.73 -19.27 5.70
CA LEU A 114 -0.95 -18.60 6.74
C LEU A 114 -1.84 -18.11 7.87
N SER A 115 -1.37 -18.26 9.13
CA SER A 115 -2.05 -17.69 10.29
C SER A 115 -1.62 -16.24 10.53
N ALA A 116 -2.60 -15.36 10.77
CA ALA A 116 -2.37 -13.97 11.12
C ALA A 116 -1.65 -13.78 12.47
N ASP A 117 -1.68 -14.78 13.33
CA ASP A 117 -0.96 -14.74 14.61
C ASP A 117 0.56 -14.82 14.43
N ILE A 118 1.00 -15.50 13.38
CA ILE A 118 2.41 -15.76 13.09
C ILE A 118 2.91 -14.80 12.01
N VAL A 119 2.17 -14.66 10.90
CA VAL A 119 2.53 -13.78 9.77
C VAL A 119 1.87 -12.43 9.96
N LYS A 120 2.54 -11.56 10.69
CA LYS A 120 2.09 -10.21 11.02
C LYS A 120 3.19 -9.19 10.74
N PRO A 121 2.86 -7.90 10.58
CA PRO A 121 3.86 -6.85 10.40
C PRO A 121 4.97 -6.92 11.43
N GLY A 122 6.22 -6.81 10.98
CA GLY A 122 7.45 -6.95 11.79
C GLY A 122 8.05 -8.35 11.84
N CYS A 123 7.36 -9.43 11.42
CA CYS A 123 7.97 -10.75 11.34
C CYS A 123 9.03 -10.79 10.23
N SER A 124 10.08 -11.62 10.39
CA SER A 124 11.15 -11.74 9.41
C SER A 124 10.73 -12.58 8.20
N LEU A 125 11.35 -12.36 7.05
CA LEU A 125 11.21 -13.22 5.87
C LEU A 125 11.50 -14.69 6.24
N GLN A 126 12.55 -14.93 7.02
CA GLN A 126 12.91 -16.27 7.46
C GLN A 126 11.75 -16.94 8.22
N SER A 127 11.13 -16.26 9.19
CA SER A 127 9.99 -16.79 9.94
C SER A 127 8.80 -17.14 9.05
N VAL A 128 8.54 -16.31 8.03
CA VAL A 128 7.50 -16.58 7.03
C VAL A 128 7.82 -17.83 6.21
N LEU A 129 9.07 -17.97 5.74
CA LEU A 129 9.51 -19.14 4.98
C LEU A 129 9.47 -20.42 5.82
N GLU A 130 9.94 -20.37 7.06
CA GLU A 130 9.89 -21.50 8.00
C GLU A 130 8.45 -21.96 8.26
N TYR A 131 7.52 -21.02 8.43
CA TYR A 131 6.12 -21.34 8.58
C TYR A 131 5.55 -22.00 7.30
N ARG A 132 5.88 -21.47 6.12
CA ARG A 132 5.48 -22.03 4.82
C ARG A 132 6.07 -23.40 4.56
N ILE A 133 7.25 -23.71 5.08
CA ILE A 133 7.83 -25.07 5.03
C ILE A 133 7.03 -26.01 5.90
N ARG A 134 6.72 -25.61 7.14
CA ARG A 134 5.95 -26.43 8.09
C ARG A 134 4.56 -26.80 7.56
N ASN A 135 3.86 -25.84 6.95
CA ASN A 135 2.54 -26.11 6.35
C ASN A 135 2.63 -26.68 4.93
N GLY A 136 3.86 -26.84 4.41
CA GLY A 136 4.13 -27.45 3.11
C GLY A 136 3.84 -26.57 1.90
N SER A 137 3.66 -25.27 2.07
CA SER A 137 3.45 -24.34 0.95
C SER A 137 4.77 -23.78 0.37
N PHE A 138 5.92 -24.22 0.88
CA PHE A 138 7.25 -23.88 0.37
C PHE A 138 8.16 -25.13 0.40
N SER A 139 8.78 -25.47 -0.73
CA SER A 139 9.55 -26.71 -0.89
C SER A 139 11.03 -26.47 -1.22
N ARG A 140 11.46 -25.22 -1.41
CA ARG A 140 12.86 -24.87 -1.69
C ARG A 140 13.66 -24.76 -0.38
N ASP A 141 14.98 -24.82 -0.46
CA ASP A 141 15.85 -24.44 0.66
C ASP A 141 15.67 -22.96 0.99
N PRO A 142 15.24 -22.60 2.21
CA PRO A 142 14.96 -21.22 2.59
C PRO A 142 16.20 -20.33 2.62
N ILE A 143 17.36 -20.89 2.95
CA ILE A 143 18.62 -20.14 3.02
C ILE A 143 19.10 -19.79 1.62
N ALA A 144 19.10 -20.75 0.71
CA ALA A 144 19.47 -20.55 -0.68
C ALA A 144 18.51 -19.57 -1.38
N TYR A 145 17.21 -19.74 -1.18
CA TYR A 145 16.17 -18.85 -1.73
C TYR A 145 16.35 -17.40 -1.23
N ARG A 146 16.53 -17.23 0.09
CA ARG A 146 16.74 -15.91 0.68
C ARG A 146 17.96 -15.22 0.09
N ARG A 147 19.08 -15.94 -0.03
CA ARG A 147 20.34 -15.40 -0.60
C ARG A 147 20.15 -14.96 -2.06
N GLU A 148 19.53 -15.79 -2.88
CA GLU A 148 19.23 -15.50 -4.28
C GLU A 148 18.32 -14.27 -4.42
N LEU A 149 17.24 -14.23 -3.66
CA LEU A 149 16.30 -13.11 -3.64
C LEU A 149 17.01 -11.80 -3.27
N LEU A 150 17.70 -11.78 -2.14
CA LEU A 150 18.35 -10.57 -1.64
C LEU A 150 19.46 -10.07 -2.58
N SER A 151 20.23 -10.97 -3.19
CA SER A 151 21.24 -10.56 -4.17
C SER A 151 20.63 -9.89 -5.39
N THR A 152 19.47 -10.37 -5.84
CA THR A 152 18.77 -9.80 -7.00
C THR A 152 18.09 -8.47 -6.66
N ILE A 153 17.45 -8.38 -5.49
CA ILE A 153 16.80 -7.16 -5.01
C ILE A 153 17.84 -6.04 -4.76
N SER A 154 18.97 -6.36 -4.14
CA SER A 154 20.06 -5.38 -3.90
C SER A 154 20.71 -4.87 -5.19
N ALA A 155 20.67 -5.66 -6.25
CA ALA A 155 21.09 -5.23 -7.59
C ALA A 155 20.03 -4.38 -8.32
N GLY A 156 18.88 -4.11 -7.68
CA GLY A 156 17.77 -3.35 -8.27
C GLY A 156 16.96 -4.12 -9.31
N ASN A 157 17.12 -5.43 -9.39
CA ASN A 157 16.48 -6.27 -10.40
C ASN A 157 15.18 -6.90 -9.91
N THR A 158 14.20 -7.00 -10.81
CA THR A 158 12.96 -7.73 -10.58
C THR A 158 13.20 -9.23 -10.79
N THR A 159 12.68 -10.07 -9.88
CA THR A 159 12.62 -11.52 -10.10
C THR A 159 11.23 -11.94 -10.54
N ALA A 160 11.15 -12.90 -11.47
CA ALA A 160 9.92 -13.58 -11.83
C ALA A 160 10.17 -15.10 -11.81
N SER A 161 9.33 -15.82 -11.11
CA SER A 161 9.42 -17.27 -11.01
C SER A 161 8.04 -17.90 -10.94
N GLU A 162 7.92 -19.14 -11.43
CA GLU A 162 6.71 -19.92 -11.27
C GLU A 162 6.97 -21.08 -10.30
N VAL A 163 6.08 -21.26 -9.37
CA VAL A 163 6.16 -22.29 -8.33
C VAL A 163 4.92 -23.16 -8.39
N LYS A 164 5.10 -24.48 -8.34
CA LYS A 164 3.99 -25.40 -8.11
C LYS A 164 3.73 -25.53 -6.61
N SER A 165 2.50 -25.28 -6.21
CA SER A 165 2.04 -25.57 -4.86
C SER A 165 1.78 -27.08 -4.68
N LYS A 166 1.76 -27.58 -3.44
CA LYS A 166 1.47 -29.00 -3.15
C LYS A 166 0.10 -29.47 -3.62
N ASP A 167 -0.87 -28.59 -3.66
CA ASP A 167 -2.22 -28.82 -4.17
C ASP A 167 -2.31 -28.77 -5.71
N GLY A 168 -1.16 -28.67 -6.40
CA GLY A 168 -1.06 -28.68 -7.86
C GLY A 168 -1.26 -27.34 -8.54
N ARG A 169 -1.54 -26.25 -7.81
CA ARG A 169 -1.67 -24.92 -8.38
C ARG A 169 -0.34 -24.40 -8.91
N ALA A 170 -0.41 -23.68 -10.01
CA ALA A 170 0.72 -22.92 -10.56
C ALA A 170 0.65 -21.48 -10.09
N ILE A 171 1.64 -21.03 -9.32
CA ILE A 171 1.70 -19.68 -8.77
C ILE A 171 2.84 -18.93 -9.45
N SER A 172 2.52 -17.79 -10.07
CA SER A 172 3.50 -16.84 -10.56
C SER A 172 3.90 -15.91 -9.41
N VAL A 173 5.20 -15.78 -9.14
CA VAL A 173 5.74 -14.92 -8.08
C VAL A 173 6.65 -13.88 -8.72
N ILE A 174 6.36 -12.62 -8.47
CA ILE A 174 7.17 -11.49 -8.95
C ILE A 174 7.61 -10.66 -7.75
N ASN A 175 8.93 -10.51 -7.55
CA ASN A 175 9.47 -9.63 -6.54
C ASN A 175 10.07 -8.39 -7.22
N ARG A 176 9.64 -7.21 -6.78
CA ARG A 176 10.10 -5.92 -7.31
C ARG A 176 10.79 -5.12 -6.21
N PRO A 177 12.05 -4.67 -6.41
CA PRO A 177 12.74 -3.85 -5.45
C PRO A 177 12.08 -2.49 -5.28
N MET A 178 12.18 -1.94 -4.08
CA MET A 178 11.79 -0.58 -3.74
C MET A 178 13.03 0.29 -3.50
N ARG A 179 12.86 1.62 -3.58
CA ARG A 179 13.97 2.58 -3.42
C ARG A 179 14.59 2.60 -2.02
N ASP A 180 13.86 2.16 -1.03
CA ASP A 180 14.28 2.07 0.38
C ASP A 180 15.00 0.78 0.74
N GLY A 181 15.33 -0.06 -0.27
CA GLY A 181 16.02 -1.33 -0.10
C GLY A 181 15.10 -2.50 0.22
N GLY A 182 13.80 -2.27 0.39
CA GLY A 182 12.79 -3.31 0.53
C GLY A 182 12.31 -3.83 -0.82
N TRP A 183 11.29 -4.69 -0.81
CA TRP A 183 10.63 -5.20 -2.03
C TRP A 183 9.16 -5.50 -1.82
N VAL A 184 8.42 -5.50 -2.94
CA VAL A 184 7.04 -5.99 -3.01
C VAL A 184 7.03 -7.31 -3.77
N ALA A 185 6.41 -8.33 -3.18
CA ALA A 185 6.15 -9.61 -3.83
C ALA A 185 4.65 -9.72 -4.19
N THR A 186 4.36 -10.04 -5.44
CA THR A 186 3.01 -10.39 -5.90
C THR A 186 2.96 -11.85 -6.27
N HIS A 187 1.86 -12.51 -5.90
CA HIS A 187 1.61 -13.93 -6.10
C HIS A 187 0.29 -14.10 -6.83
N GLU A 188 0.33 -14.67 -8.02
CA GLU A 188 -0.84 -14.87 -8.87
C GLU A 188 -1.06 -16.37 -9.12
N ASP A 189 -2.28 -16.85 -8.87
CA ASP A 189 -2.66 -18.19 -9.27
C ASP A 189 -2.93 -18.19 -10.79
N ILE A 190 -2.06 -18.85 -11.54
CA ILE A 190 -2.11 -18.93 -13.00
C ILE A 190 -2.56 -20.30 -13.49
N THR A 191 -3.15 -21.12 -12.62
CA THR A 191 -3.52 -22.52 -12.93
C THR A 191 -4.50 -22.58 -14.08
N GLU A 192 -5.58 -21.82 -14.05
CA GLU A 192 -6.58 -21.77 -15.12
C GLU A 192 -5.98 -21.24 -16.43
N ARG A 193 -5.23 -20.15 -16.36
CA ARG A 193 -4.56 -19.57 -17.53
C ARG A 193 -3.62 -20.57 -18.20
N ARG A 194 -2.85 -21.31 -17.40
CA ARG A 194 -1.97 -22.39 -17.88
C ARG A 194 -2.73 -23.57 -18.46
N GLY A 195 -3.87 -23.91 -17.90
CA GLY A 195 -4.77 -24.94 -18.43
C GLY A 195 -5.29 -24.56 -19.80
N ALA A 196 -5.89 -23.42 -19.94
CA ALA A 196 -6.42 -22.91 -21.20
C ALA A 196 -5.35 -22.77 -22.30
N GLU A 197 -4.14 -22.34 -21.95
CA GLU A 197 -3.05 -22.23 -22.90
C GLU A 197 -2.59 -23.60 -23.42
N ARG A 198 -2.49 -24.61 -22.53
CA ARG A 198 -2.16 -25.99 -22.96
C ARG A 198 -3.23 -26.56 -23.90
N GLU A 199 -4.50 -26.35 -23.59
CA GLU A 199 -5.60 -26.79 -24.45
C GLU A 199 -5.53 -26.13 -25.84
N ARG A 200 -5.29 -24.81 -25.90
CA ARG A 200 -5.09 -24.09 -27.17
C ARG A 200 -3.95 -24.66 -27.98
N VAL A 201 -2.79 -24.85 -27.37
CA VAL A 201 -1.60 -25.42 -28.05
C VAL A 201 -1.92 -26.82 -28.55
N SER A 202 -2.53 -27.69 -27.73
CA SER A 202 -2.93 -29.04 -28.11
C SER A 202 -3.89 -29.03 -29.31
N MET A 203 -4.90 -28.18 -29.31
CA MET A 203 -5.84 -28.03 -30.42
C MET A 203 -5.14 -27.59 -31.72
N GLN A 204 -4.24 -26.61 -31.61
CA GLN A 204 -3.46 -26.13 -32.76
C GLN A 204 -2.59 -27.23 -33.34
N GLU A 205 -1.89 -28.01 -32.52
CA GLU A 205 -1.08 -29.14 -32.97
C GLU A 205 -1.92 -30.22 -33.66
N GLN A 206 -3.11 -30.51 -33.11
CA GLN A 206 -4.03 -31.48 -33.72
C GLN A 206 -4.53 -30.99 -35.10
N GLN A 207 -4.91 -29.71 -35.20
CA GLN A 207 -5.34 -29.12 -36.47
C GLN A 207 -4.21 -29.16 -37.51
N GLN A 208 -2.99 -28.82 -37.10
CA GLN A 208 -1.84 -28.84 -37.97
C GLN A 208 -1.50 -30.27 -38.46
N ARG A 209 -1.55 -31.24 -37.57
CA ARG A 209 -1.38 -32.67 -37.94
C ARG A 209 -2.44 -33.13 -38.94
N ARG A 210 -3.72 -32.76 -38.72
CA ARG A 210 -4.80 -33.10 -39.67
C ARG A 210 -4.57 -32.47 -41.04
N ALA A 211 -4.23 -31.18 -41.08
CA ALA A 211 -3.95 -30.49 -42.33
C ALA A 211 -2.81 -31.12 -43.16
N VAL A 212 -1.74 -31.56 -42.46
CA VAL A 212 -0.62 -32.26 -43.11
C VAL A 212 -1.05 -33.63 -43.69
N ILE A 213 -1.87 -34.36 -42.95
CA ILE A 213 -2.40 -35.66 -43.38
C ILE A 213 -3.31 -35.46 -44.58
N ASP A 214 -4.24 -34.49 -44.55
CA ASP A 214 -5.16 -34.22 -45.66
C ASP A 214 -4.42 -33.78 -46.92
N GLN A 215 -3.37 -32.97 -46.77
CA GLN A 215 -2.51 -32.57 -47.88
C GLN A 215 -1.73 -33.76 -48.48
N ALA A 216 -1.22 -34.64 -47.61
CA ALA A 216 -0.54 -35.86 -48.07
C ALA A 216 -1.50 -36.79 -48.85
N ILE A 217 -2.74 -36.97 -48.35
CA ILE A 217 -3.76 -37.80 -49.01
C ILE A 217 -4.13 -37.16 -50.38
N ALA A 218 -4.25 -35.82 -50.47
CA ALA A 218 -4.57 -35.14 -51.70
C ALA A 218 -3.45 -35.28 -52.75
N ALA A 219 -2.19 -35.40 -52.34
CA ALA A 219 -1.04 -35.56 -53.21
C ALA A 219 -0.92 -36.99 -53.82
N PHE A 220 -1.63 -37.99 -53.24
CA PHE A 220 -1.67 -39.38 -53.73
C PHE A 220 -2.89 -39.71 -54.59
N ARG A 221 -3.74 -38.72 -54.87
CA ARG A 221 -4.86 -38.80 -55.82
C ARG A 221 -4.52 -38.18 -57.15
#